data_e8158914b6a68371f3f1f25d7b85ce5c
#
_entry.id   e8158914b6a68371f3f1f25d7b85ce5c
#
_cell.length_a   1.000
_cell.length_b   1.000
_cell.length_c   1.000
_cell.angle_alpha   90.00
_cell.angle_beta   90.00
_cell.angle_gamma   90.00
#
_symmetry.space_group_name_H-M   'P 1'
#
loop_
_entity.id
_entity.type
_entity.pdbx_description
1 polymer ?
#
loop_
_entity_poly.entity_id
_entity_poly.type
_entity_poly.pdbx_seq_one_letter_code
_entity_poly.pdbx_strand_id
1 'polypeptide(L)'
;MKPFRLAALSLALLTALSLSGCDNSGEPQAVSAADKGAADSAKKPDSAQLATLKEKSQGKALTLLDASEVQLDGAATLVLTFSIPLKPDQDFSHSVHLVDKKSGKVDGAWELAPNLKELRLRHLEPKRELIVTVDPTLIALNDATLGSSFEKTIATRDIAPSVGFASRGSLLPGKVVAGL
;
A
#
# COMPACT_ATOMS: atom_id res chain seq x y z
N MET A 1 52.17 -8.59 -5.42
CA MET A 1 52.80 -7.41 -4.84
C MET A 1 52.74 -6.26 -5.81
N LYS A 2 51.86 -5.31 -5.61
CA LYS A 2 51.91 -3.96 -6.20
C LYS A 2 50.90 -3.08 -5.43
N PRO A 3 51.25 -1.78 -5.16
CA PRO A 3 50.80 -1.09 -3.99
C PRO A 3 49.64 -0.13 -4.19
N PHE A 4 48.98 0.14 -3.08
CA PHE A 4 48.15 1.29 -2.70
C PHE A 4 48.50 2.60 -3.41
N ARG A 5 47.47 3.33 -3.82
CA ARG A 5 47.51 4.79 -3.90
C ARG A 5 46.28 5.38 -3.23
N LEU A 6 46.53 5.91 -2.03
CA LEU A 6 45.69 6.93 -1.41
C LEU A 6 45.81 8.22 -2.22
N ALA A 7 44.68 8.88 -2.43
CA ALA A 7 44.65 10.31 -2.70
C ALA A 7 43.51 10.92 -1.88
N ALA A 8 43.94 11.70 -0.89
CA ALA A 8 43.10 12.57 -0.09
C ALA A 8 43.11 13.98 -0.72
N LEU A 9 42.25 14.85 -0.17
CA LEU A 9 42.08 16.31 -0.32
C LEU A 9 40.83 16.67 -1.16
N SER A 10 39.97 17.65 -0.81
CA SER A 10 39.90 18.74 0.18
C SER A 10 38.44 19.19 0.24
N LEU A 11 37.87 19.44 1.36
CA LEU A 11 37.54 20.68 2.05
C LEU A 11 37.08 21.87 1.16
N ALA A 12 35.79 22.21 1.20
CA ALA A 12 35.29 23.57 1.05
C ALA A 12 33.96 23.75 1.80
N LEU A 13 34.04 24.54 2.82
CA LEU A 13 33.05 25.13 3.69
C LEU A 13 32.43 26.34 2.98
N LEU A 14 31.10 26.46 2.90
CA LEU A 14 30.46 27.78 2.79
C LEU A 14 29.05 27.73 3.41
N THR A 15 28.97 28.53 4.46
CA THR A 15 27.80 28.96 5.23
C THR A 15 26.97 29.97 4.44
N ALA A 16 25.65 29.87 4.49
CA ALA A 16 24.78 31.02 4.35
C ALA A 16 23.54 30.83 5.21
N LEU A 17 23.48 31.56 6.31
CA LEU A 17 22.27 31.86 7.07
C LEU A 17 21.39 32.81 6.24
N SER A 18 20.09 32.52 6.18
CA SER A 18 19.08 33.54 6.02
C SER A 18 17.89 33.22 6.90
N LEU A 19 17.79 33.92 8.02
CA LEU A 19 16.63 34.11 8.83
C LEU A 19 15.64 34.98 8.04
N SER A 20 14.40 34.53 7.94
CA SER A 20 13.27 35.43 7.78
C SER A 20 12.15 34.89 8.64
N GLY A 21 11.95 35.54 9.75
CA GLY A 21 10.82 35.38 10.62
C GLY A 21 9.58 35.99 9.99
N CYS A 22 8.43 35.36 10.20
CA CYS A 22 7.16 36.04 10.28
C CYS A 22 6.36 35.37 11.38
N ASP A 23 6.23 36.14 12.42
CA ASP A 23 5.28 36.04 13.51
C ASP A 23 3.86 36.04 12.96
N ASN A 24 3.03 35.09 13.34
CA ASN A 24 1.60 35.29 13.37
C ASN A 24 0.96 34.45 14.48
N SER A 25 0.66 35.16 15.53
CA SER A 25 -0.20 34.75 16.64
C SER A 25 -1.59 34.42 16.12
N GLY A 26 -2.09 33.23 16.42
CA GLY A 26 -3.48 32.86 16.08
C GLY A 26 -3.85 31.52 16.67
N GLU A 27 -4.52 31.57 17.80
CA GLU A 27 -5.57 30.69 18.36
C GLU A 27 -5.49 29.15 18.18
N PRO A 28 -5.71 28.38 19.26
CA PRO A 28 -5.77 26.92 19.18
C PRO A 28 -7.09 26.47 18.62
N GLN A 29 -7.13 26.12 17.33
CA GLN A 29 -8.29 25.39 16.80
C GLN A 29 -8.16 23.90 17.09
N ALA A 30 -9.21 23.38 17.70
CA ALA A 30 -9.46 22.00 17.99
C ALA A 30 -9.18 21.12 16.75
N VAL A 31 -8.25 20.18 16.89
CA VAL A 31 -8.02 19.11 15.92
C VAL A 31 -9.23 18.18 15.90
N SER A 32 -10.14 18.45 15.00
CA SER A 32 -11.12 17.48 14.57
C SER A 32 -10.36 16.38 13.81
N ALA A 33 -10.29 15.20 14.40
CA ALA A 33 -9.87 14.00 13.73
C ALA A 33 -10.89 13.69 12.63
N ALA A 34 -10.67 14.26 11.46
CA ALA A 34 -11.38 13.87 10.24
C ALA A 34 -10.75 12.59 9.73
N ASP A 35 -11.45 11.50 9.99
CA ASP A 35 -11.36 10.24 9.27
C ASP A 35 -11.37 10.51 7.75
N LYS A 36 -10.18 10.52 7.17
CA LYS A 36 -10.03 10.51 5.71
C LYS A 36 -10.00 9.07 5.25
N GLY A 37 -11.16 8.46 5.23
CA GLY A 37 -11.46 7.38 4.30
C GLY A 37 -11.37 7.94 2.89
N ALA A 38 -10.16 8.11 2.38
CA ALA A 38 -9.95 8.43 0.98
C ALA A 38 -10.28 7.17 0.18
N ALA A 39 -11.46 7.16 -0.42
CA ALA A 39 -11.73 6.28 -1.55
C ALA A 39 -10.71 6.66 -2.63
N ASP A 40 -9.60 5.90 -2.67
CA ASP A 40 -8.54 6.07 -3.65
C ASP A 40 -8.99 5.49 -5.00
N SER A 41 -9.86 6.22 -5.69
CA SER A 41 -10.05 6.07 -7.13
C SER A 41 -8.82 6.60 -7.85
N ALA A 42 -7.66 6.09 -7.49
CA ALA A 42 -6.40 6.54 -8.00
C ALA A 42 -6.28 6.12 -9.47
N LYS A 43 -6.27 7.13 -10.31
CA LYS A 43 -6.02 7.05 -11.73
C LYS A 43 -4.75 6.24 -12.01
N LYS A 44 -4.86 5.24 -12.90
CA LYS A 44 -3.70 4.48 -13.41
C LYS A 44 -2.59 5.47 -13.80
N PRO A 45 -1.33 5.24 -13.38
CA PRO A 45 -0.23 6.15 -13.68
C PRO A 45 -0.06 6.31 -15.19
N ASP A 46 0.21 7.54 -15.61
CA ASP A 46 0.46 7.85 -17.02
C ASP A 46 1.88 7.45 -17.45
N SER A 47 2.16 7.53 -18.74
CA SER A 47 3.45 7.11 -19.30
C SER A 47 4.64 7.91 -18.75
N ALA A 48 4.45 9.19 -18.43
CA ALA A 48 5.50 10.03 -17.86
C ALA A 48 5.81 9.65 -16.41
N GLN A 49 4.79 9.33 -15.63
CA GLN A 49 4.94 8.82 -14.27
C GLN A 49 5.63 7.46 -14.26
N LEU A 50 5.28 6.56 -15.18
CA LEU A 50 5.94 5.26 -15.32
C LEU A 50 7.42 5.41 -15.65
N ALA A 51 7.79 6.31 -16.56
CA ALA A 51 9.20 6.57 -16.90
C ALA A 51 9.99 7.06 -15.67
N THR A 52 9.43 8.01 -14.90
CA THR A 52 10.05 8.52 -13.68
C THR A 52 10.21 7.43 -12.62
N LEU A 53 9.20 6.57 -12.44
CA LEU A 53 9.26 5.45 -11.48
C LEU A 53 10.26 4.40 -11.92
N LYS A 54 10.36 4.11 -13.22
CA LYS A 54 11.37 3.20 -13.78
C LYS A 54 12.77 3.71 -13.50
N GLU A 55 13.04 4.98 -13.75
CA GLU A 55 14.34 5.60 -13.50
C GLU A 55 14.72 5.57 -12.00
N LYS A 56 13.79 5.92 -11.10
CA LYS A 56 14.01 5.85 -9.64
C LYS A 56 14.24 4.44 -9.09
N SER A 57 13.82 3.42 -9.82
CA SER A 57 14.02 2.02 -9.45
C SER A 57 15.22 1.36 -10.11
N GLN A 58 15.93 2.04 -11.00
CA GLN A 58 17.13 1.51 -11.65
C GLN A 58 18.17 1.03 -10.61
N GLY A 59 18.76 -0.14 -10.88
CA GLY A 59 19.75 -0.76 -10.01
C GLY A 59 19.23 -1.31 -8.67
N LYS A 60 17.92 -1.22 -8.40
CA LYS A 60 17.32 -1.79 -7.19
C LYS A 60 16.79 -3.19 -7.47
N ALA A 61 16.97 -4.10 -6.51
CA ALA A 61 16.40 -5.43 -6.55
C ALA A 61 14.91 -5.42 -6.17
N LEU A 62 14.13 -6.29 -6.84
CA LEU A 62 12.76 -6.57 -6.43
C LEU A 62 12.76 -7.52 -5.24
N THR A 63 12.11 -7.12 -4.15
CA THR A 63 11.90 -7.96 -2.97
C THR A 63 10.47 -7.80 -2.48
N LEU A 64 9.89 -8.87 -1.93
CA LEU A 64 8.64 -8.81 -1.20
C LEU A 64 8.94 -8.33 0.22
N LEU A 65 8.32 -7.23 0.64
CA LEU A 65 8.51 -6.62 1.96
C LEU A 65 7.52 -7.16 2.98
N ASP A 66 6.26 -7.29 2.58
CA ASP A 66 5.18 -7.79 3.44
C ASP A 66 4.10 -8.51 2.64
N ALA A 67 3.44 -9.44 3.33
CA ALA A 67 2.24 -10.12 2.86
C ALA A 67 1.29 -10.25 4.05
N SER A 68 0.20 -9.50 4.03
CA SER A 68 -0.73 -9.41 5.16
C SER A 68 -2.18 -9.19 4.71
N GLU A 69 -3.11 -9.57 5.60
CA GLU A 69 -4.52 -9.25 5.44
C GLU A 69 -4.79 -7.87 6.02
N VAL A 70 -5.46 -7.03 5.23
CA VAL A 70 -5.96 -5.72 5.65
C VAL A 70 -7.44 -5.58 5.29
N GLN A 71 -8.14 -4.67 5.99
CA GLN A 71 -9.51 -4.30 5.63
C GLN A 71 -9.45 -3.10 4.68
N LEU A 72 -9.90 -3.29 3.44
CA LEU A 72 -10.03 -2.21 2.45
C LEU A 72 -11.50 -2.09 2.07
N ASP A 73 -12.08 -0.92 2.24
CA ASP A 73 -13.49 -0.63 1.93
C ASP A 73 -14.47 -1.63 2.60
N GLY A 74 -14.13 -2.10 3.81
CA GLY A 74 -14.93 -3.08 4.54
C GLY A 74 -14.77 -4.53 4.08
N ALA A 75 -13.92 -4.80 3.10
CA ALA A 75 -13.62 -6.16 2.63
C ALA A 75 -12.25 -6.63 3.09
N ALA A 76 -12.17 -7.88 3.54
CA ALA A 76 -10.89 -8.53 3.82
C ALA A 76 -10.09 -8.67 2.50
N THR A 77 -8.87 -8.15 2.49
CA THR A 77 -8.03 -8.06 1.30
C THR A 77 -6.62 -8.53 1.64
N LEU A 78 -6.09 -9.44 0.84
CA LEU A 78 -4.67 -9.79 0.89
C LEU A 78 -3.88 -8.71 0.16
N VAL A 79 -2.88 -8.15 0.83
CA VAL A 79 -1.98 -7.16 0.25
C VAL A 79 -0.55 -7.68 0.30
N LEU A 80 0.08 -7.71 -0.87
CA LEU A 80 1.50 -8.00 -1.05
C LEU A 80 2.22 -6.69 -1.35
N THR A 81 3.19 -6.32 -0.52
CA THR A 81 3.93 -5.06 -0.66
C THR A 81 5.35 -5.33 -1.14
N PHE A 82 5.76 -4.65 -2.21
CA PHE A 82 7.06 -4.82 -2.85
C PHE A 82 7.97 -3.59 -2.66
N SER A 83 9.28 -3.81 -2.72
CA SER A 83 10.31 -2.76 -2.55
C SER A 83 10.30 -1.72 -3.66
N ILE A 84 10.03 -2.15 -4.89
CA ILE A 84 10.01 -1.31 -6.10
C ILE A 84 8.73 -1.56 -6.90
N PRO A 85 8.34 -0.63 -7.79
CA PRO A 85 7.14 -0.77 -8.61
C PRO A 85 7.17 -2.00 -9.50
N LEU A 86 6.05 -2.71 -9.58
CA LEU A 86 5.84 -3.83 -10.49
C LEU A 86 5.48 -3.34 -11.90
N LYS A 87 5.77 -4.15 -12.90
CA LYS A 87 5.37 -3.90 -14.28
C LYS A 87 3.85 -4.09 -14.42
N PRO A 88 3.09 -3.09 -14.88
CA PRO A 88 1.62 -3.16 -14.87
C PRO A 88 1.03 -4.09 -15.93
N ASP A 89 1.76 -4.39 -17.01
CA ASP A 89 1.25 -5.14 -18.16
C ASP A 89 1.59 -6.64 -18.10
N GLN A 90 1.77 -7.21 -16.88
CA GLN A 90 1.98 -8.65 -16.68
C GLN A 90 0.75 -9.32 -16.08
N ASP A 91 0.58 -10.61 -16.36
CA ASP A 91 -0.45 -11.41 -15.71
C ASP A 91 0.06 -11.93 -14.37
N PHE A 92 -0.46 -11.34 -13.30
CA PHE A 92 -0.07 -11.68 -11.94
C PHE A 92 -0.52 -13.07 -11.51
N SER A 93 -1.57 -13.64 -12.13
CA SER A 93 -2.06 -14.98 -11.80
C SER A 93 -1.10 -16.10 -12.18
N HIS A 94 -0.16 -15.83 -13.09
CA HIS A 94 0.92 -16.76 -13.41
C HIS A 94 2.09 -16.72 -12.41
N SER A 95 2.27 -15.61 -11.72
CA SER A 95 3.42 -15.41 -10.82
C SER A 95 3.03 -15.40 -9.35
N VAL A 96 1.73 -15.27 -9.03
CA VAL A 96 1.25 -15.24 -7.65
C VAL A 96 0.12 -16.25 -7.48
N HIS A 97 0.35 -17.22 -6.63
CA HIS A 97 -0.58 -18.32 -6.37
C HIS A 97 -1.09 -18.25 -4.94
N LEU A 98 -2.38 -18.49 -4.78
CA LEU A 98 -3.02 -18.58 -3.48
C LEU A 98 -3.71 -19.93 -3.33
N VAL A 99 -3.43 -20.60 -2.23
CA VAL A 99 -4.01 -21.90 -1.90
C VAL A 99 -4.64 -21.83 -0.51
N ASP A 100 -5.91 -22.15 -0.41
CA ASP A 100 -6.56 -22.39 0.88
C ASP A 100 -6.31 -23.84 1.30
N LYS A 101 -5.85 -24.05 2.52
CA LYS A 101 -5.58 -25.39 3.04
C LYS A 101 -6.82 -26.31 3.07
N LYS A 102 -8.01 -25.75 3.09
CA LYS A 102 -9.27 -26.52 3.13
C LYS A 102 -9.88 -26.74 1.75
N SER A 103 -9.92 -25.69 0.91
CA SER A 103 -10.61 -25.72 -0.38
C SER A 103 -9.70 -25.83 -1.59
N GLY A 104 -8.38 -25.75 -1.41
CA GLY A 104 -7.40 -25.84 -2.49
C GLY A 104 -7.14 -24.50 -3.17
N LYS A 105 -6.89 -24.51 -4.47
CA LYS A 105 -6.52 -23.31 -5.23
C LYS A 105 -7.62 -22.22 -5.12
N VAL A 106 -7.22 -21.02 -4.80
CA VAL A 106 -8.09 -19.85 -4.78
C VAL A 106 -7.82 -19.03 -6.04
N ASP A 107 -8.82 -19.00 -6.92
CA ASP A 107 -8.76 -18.15 -8.11
C ASP A 107 -9.33 -16.78 -7.77
N GLY A 108 -8.62 -15.73 -8.15
CA GLY A 108 -9.04 -14.36 -7.90
C GLY A 108 -8.31 -13.38 -8.82
N ALA A 109 -8.95 -12.23 -9.04
CA ALA A 109 -8.36 -11.17 -9.82
C ALA A 109 -7.38 -10.38 -8.95
N TRP A 110 -6.10 -10.46 -9.26
CA TRP A 110 -5.08 -9.61 -8.67
C TRP A 110 -5.18 -8.19 -9.21
N GLU A 111 -5.27 -7.24 -8.32
CA GLU A 111 -5.34 -5.82 -8.63
C GLU A 111 -4.02 -5.13 -8.24
N LEU A 112 -3.36 -4.50 -9.19
CA LEU A 112 -2.18 -3.68 -8.91
C LEU A 112 -2.63 -2.29 -8.46
N ALA A 113 -2.21 -1.91 -7.26
CA ALA A 113 -2.53 -0.60 -6.71
C ALA A 113 -1.87 0.54 -7.53
N PRO A 114 -2.40 1.76 -7.47
CA PRO A 114 -1.89 2.89 -8.24
C PRO A 114 -0.44 3.27 -7.95
N ASN A 115 0.06 2.93 -6.75
CA ASN A 115 1.47 3.10 -6.38
C ASN A 115 2.40 2.07 -7.06
N LEU A 116 1.84 1.09 -7.78
CA LEU A 116 2.51 -0.03 -8.45
C LEU A 116 3.36 -0.91 -7.54
N LYS A 117 3.28 -0.74 -6.23
CA LYS A 117 4.07 -1.50 -5.25
C LYS A 117 3.23 -2.48 -4.44
N GLU A 118 1.93 -2.39 -4.54
CA GLU A 118 1.01 -3.26 -3.82
C GLU A 118 0.17 -4.07 -4.80
N LEU A 119 0.16 -5.38 -4.61
CA LEU A 119 -0.71 -6.29 -5.31
C LEU A 119 -1.80 -6.75 -4.34
N ARG A 120 -3.06 -6.59 -4.73
CA ARG A 120 -4.23 -6.77 -3.87
C ARG A 120 -5.12 -7.88 -4.41
N LEU A 121 -5.58 -8.75 -3.52
CA LEU A 121 -6.66 -9.71 -3.79
C LEU A 121 -7.78 -9.46 -2.80
N ARG A 122 -8.93 -8.98 -3.30
CA ARG A 122 -10.09 -8.59 -2.49
C ARG A 122 -11.01 -9.77 -2.18
N HIS A 123 -11.89 -9.58 -1.21
CA HIS A 123 -12.96 -10.51 -0.84
C HIS A 123 -12.46 -11.88 -0.36
N LEU A 124 -11.46 -11.86 0.51
CA LEU A 124 -11.02 -13.08 1.17
C LEU A 124 -12.13 -13.64 2.08
N GLU A 125 -12.29 -14.96 2.05
CA GLU A 125 -13.17 -15.62 3.00
C GLU A 125 -12.58 -15.56 4.42
N PRO A 126 -13.42 -15.33 5.44
CA PRO A 126 -12.98 -15.29 6.83
C PRO A 126 -12.62 -16.69 7.36
N LYS A 127 -11.81 -16.75 8.41
CA LYS A 127 -11.40 -18.00 9.09
C LYS A 127 -10.77 -19.03 8.14
N ARG A 128 -9.94 -18.57 7.21
CA ARG A 128 -9.18 -19.42 6.29
C ARG A 128 -7.69 -19.37 6.59
N GLU A 129 -7.02 -20.45 6.29
CA GLU A 129 -5.57 -20.51 6.25
C GLU A 129 -5.12 -20.55 4.79
N LEU A 130 -4.53 -19.46 4.35
CA LEU A 130 -4.11 -19.25 2.97
C LEU A 130 -2.59 -19.36 2.86
N ILE A 131 -2.12 -20.10 1.89
CA ILE A 131 -0.70 -20.16 1.52
C ILE A 131 -0.56 -19.30 0.27
N VAL A 132 0.19 -18.21 0.39
CA VAL A 132 0.56 -17.37 -0.74
C VAL A 132 1.96 -17.74 -1.21
N THR A 133 2.10 -18.01 -2.51
CA THR A 133 3.37 -18.28 -3.15
C THR A 133 3.60 -17.24 -4.24
N VAL A 134 4.78 -16.61 -4.25
CA VAL A 134 5.19 -15.67 -5.28
C VAL A 134 6.39 -16.26 -6.02
N ASP A 135 6.25 -16.41 -7.33
CA ASP A 135 7.29 -17.00 -8.17
C ASP A 135 8.44 -16.01 -8.47
N PRO A 136 9.65 -16.52 -8.69
CA PRO A 136 10.80 -15.69 -9.02
C PRO A 136 10.67 -14.96 -10.38
N THR A 137 9.71 -15.36 -11.21
CA THR A 137 9.45 -14.79 -12.54
C THR A 137 8.70 -13.46 -12.50
N LEU A 138 8.20 -13.03 -11.33
CA LEU A 138 7.54 -11.72 -11.17
C LEU A 138 8.49 -10.59 -11.55
N ILE A 139 8.03 -9.66 -12.41
CA ILE A 139 8.86 -8.62 -13.03
C ILE A 139 8.51 -7.24 -12.46
N ALA A 140 9.54 -6.50 -12.07
CA ALA A 140 9.44 -5.09 -11.70
C ALA A 140 9.47 -4.15 -12.91
N LEU A 141 9.13 -2.88 -12.69
CA LEU A 141 9.11 -1.86 -13.74
C LEU A 141 10.50 -1.58 -14.35
N ASN A 142 11.57 -1.82 -13.60
CA ASN A 142 12.97 -1.73 -14.05
C ASN A 142 13.50 -3.05 -14.68
N ASP A 143 12.60 -3.98 -14.99
CA ASP A 143 12.88 -5.30 -15.55
C ASP A 143 13.67 -6.26 -14.61
N ALA A 144 13.83 -5.90 -13.31
CA ALA A 144 14.35 -6.83 -12.32
C ALA A 144 13.31 -7.89 -11.96
N THR A 145 13.75 -9.12 -11.69
CA THR A 145 12.90 -10.21 -11.21
C THR A 145 13.03 -10.40 -9.70
N LEU A 146 12.09 -11.13 -9.09
CA LEU A 146 12.11 -11.42 -7.65
C LEU A 146 13.34 -12.25 -7.23
N GLY A 147 13.90 -13.01 -8.15
CA GLY A 147 15.13 -13.78 -7.94
C GLY A 147 14.95 -15.10 -7.17
N SER A 148 14.11 -15.12 -6.14
CA SER A 148 13.77 -16.33 -5.38
C SER A 148 12.27 -16.41 -5.12
N SER A 149 11.72 -17.62 -5.04
CA SER A 149 10.32 -17.80 -4.66
C SER A 149 10.11 -17.41 -3.20
N PHE A 150 8.92 -16.89 -2.93
CA PHE A 150 8.47 -16.57 -1.58
C PHE A 150 7.21 -17.38 -1.26
N GLU A 151 7.15 -17.91 -0.05
CA GLU A 151 5.97 -18.59 0.46
C GLU A 151 5.65 -18.14 1.88
N LYS A 152 4.38 -17.85 2.16
CA LYS A 152 3.91 -17.48 3.49
C LYS A 152 2.50 -18.00 3.74
N THR A 153 2.27 -18.55 4.94
CA THR A 153 0.92 -18.86 5.40
C THR A 153 0.32 -17.66 6.12
N ILE A 154 -0.91 -17.31 5.75
CA ILE A 154 -1.68 -16.19 6.30
C ILE A 154 -3.01 -16.73 6.79
N ALA A 155 -3.38 -16.42 8.04
CA ALA A 155 -4.69 -16.72 8.58
C ALA A 155 -5.59 -15.49 8.41
N THR A 156 -6.74 -15.67 7.73
CA THR A 156 -7.72 -14.59 7.62
C THR A 156 -8.52 -14.46 8.92
N ARG A 157 -8.80 -13.21 9.28
CA ARG A 157 -9.57 -12.90 10.49
C ARG A 157 -11.01 -13.36 10.39
N ASP A 158 -11.64 -13.46 11.54
CA ASP A 158 -13.08 -13.63 11.61
C ASP A 158 -13.80 -12.33 11.26
N ILE A 159 -15.04 -12.45 10.77
CA ILE A 159 -15.92 -11.28 10.59
C ILE A 159 -16.26 -10.75 11.98
N ALA A 160 -15.75 -9.58 12.33
CA ALA A 160 -16.21 -8.87 13.50
C ALA A 160 -17.61 -8.32 13.22
N PRO A 161 -18.62 -8.64 14.04
CA PRO A 161 -19.93 -8.05 13.87
C PRO A 161 -19.83 -6.53 14.06
N SER A 162 -20.21 -5.76 13.04
CA SER A 162 -20.28 -4.30 13.10
C SER A 162 -21.72 -3.86 12.90
N VAL A 163 -22.19 -3.00 13.79
CA VAL A 163 -23.48 -2.33 13.66
C VAL A 163 -23.22 -0.88 13.30
N GLY A 164 -23.60 -0.49 12.11
CA GLY A 164 -23.54 0.89 11.65
C GLY A 164 -24.95 1.44 11.44
N PHE A 165 -25.22 2.65 11.92
CA PHE A 165 -26.46 3.33 11.57
C PHE A 165 -26.30 3.97 10.18
N ALA A 166 -27.23 3.64 9.28
CA ALA A 166 -27.19 4.16 7.90
C ALA A 166 -27.38 5.68 7.79
N SER A 167 -27.83 6.34 8.86
CA SER A 167 -27.99 7.80 8.89
C SER A 167 -27.58 8.37 10.25
N ARG A 168 -26.81 9.45 10.21
CA ARG A 168 -26.60 10.35 11.34
C ARG A 168 -27.69 11.42 11.32
N GLY A 169 -28.96 11.02 11.49
CA GLY A 169 -30.07 11.96 11.62
C GLY A 169 -30.06 12.59 12.99
N SER A 170 -30.09 13.91 13.07
CA SER A 170 -30.46 14.62 14.29
C SER A 170 -31.95 14.39 14.54
N LEU A 171 -32.28 13.69 15.62
CA LEU A 171 -33.65 13.67 16.14
C LEU A 171 -33.92 15.07 16.70
N LEU A 172 -34.65 15.88 15.95
CA LEU A 172 -35.20 17.10 16.48
C LEU A 172 -36.27 16.69 17.52
N PRO A 173 -36.20 17.18 18.75
CA PRO A 173 -37.27 16.93 19.70
C PRO A 173 -38.57 17.49 19.15
N GLY A 174 -39.51 16.58 18.88
CA GLY A 174 -40.85 16.97 18.44
C GLY A 174 -41.46 17.90 19.49
N LYS A 175 -41.94 19.04 19.04
CA LYS A 175 -42.69 19.97 19.85
C LYS A 175 -43.96 19.25 20.31
N VAL A 176 -44.02 18.88 21.59
CA VAL A 176 -45.26 18.39 22.22
C VAL A 176 -46.25 19.57 22.18
N VAL A 177 -47.18 19.53 21.25
CA VAL A 177 -48.34 20.45 21.30
C VAL A 177 -49.26 19.86 22.34
N ALA A 178 -49.26 20.45 23.55
CA ALA A 178 -50.30 20.18 24.52
C ALA A 178 -51.62 20.75 23.96
N GLY A 179 -52.47 19.86 23.46
CA GLY A 179 -53.85 20.18 23.14
C GLY A 179 -54.66 20.38 24.40
N LEU A 180 -55.41 21.42 24.43
CA LEU A 180 -56.47 21.75 25.42
C LEU A 180 -57.60 20.75 25.35
#